data_a1f6fe477e4d21adc1ff97cabeaf80d8
#
_entry.id   a1f6fe477e4d21adc1ff97cabeaf80d8
#
_cell.length_a   1.000
_cell.length_b   1.000
_cell.length_c   1.000
_cell.angle_alpha   90.00
_cell.angle_beta   90.00
_cell.angle_gamma   90.00
#
_symmetry.space_group_name_H-M   'P 1'
#
loop_
_entity.id
_entity.type
_entity.pdbx_description
1 polymer ?
#
loop_
_entity_poly.entity_id
_entity_poly.type
_entity_poly.pdbx_seq_one_letter_code
_entity_poly.pdbx_strand_id
1 'polypeptide(L)'
;MNDTACSEVWLCEDREAEVLGQDVMIEKMVAFVTDYRRCGGEGNSHIRHTERAEADLGMKRTEIVVDGLKRYWYTFEPSAYKLGLKEKYPLVIAIHGFSCSAEFFAENSGWHRVAQERGFLVVYPNAYPHTGRKSNALSMAGSIAATPRWNSSIPPEQDGPDEIAFFQRLLERVEADYPIDRERIYVTGHSNGSMMTQALMRFWPEPFAGFAPVGFMEGFRMPSVAPENGVIRNPWYVMGEYDIDTSSLEGDNGNTRTLRMICQCDGLDYDHPRRYECGIYEHTLFRNAEGTTLARYTAVKNWPHTYTPELAFMIYDQWFSHFIRRADGTLIDLA
;
A
#
# COMPACT_ATOMS: atom_id res chain seq x y z
N MET A 1 12.92 26.95 -13.59
CA MET A 1 13.59 25.80 -13.00
C MET A 1 13.15 24.59 -13.81
N ASN A 2 14.09 23.88 -14.36
CA ASN A 2 13.88 22.95 -15.46
C ASN A 2 13.11 21.70 -15.00
N ASP A 3 12.00 21.43 -15.68
CA ASP A 3 11.21 20.19 -15.59
C ASP A 3 11.97 18.98 -16.24
N THR A 4 13.19 18.72 -15.81
CA THR A 4 13.99 17.61 -16.34
C THR A 4 13.81 16.29 -15.57
N ALA A 5 12.91 16.24 -14.60
CA ALA A 5 12.66 15.02 -13.82
C ALA A 5 11.78 13.96 -14.54
N CYS A 6 11.28 14.28 -15.74
CA CYS A 6 10.43 13.35 -16.51
C CYS A 6 11.18 12.60 -17.64
N SER A 7 12.46 12.90 -17.86
CA SER A 7 13.20 12.39 -19.02
C SER A 7 13.90 11.05 -18.81
N GLU A 8 13.89 10.49 -17.61
CA GLU A 8 14.44 9.15 -17.34
C GLU A 8 13.42 8.21 -16.70
N VAL A 9 12.16 8.45 -16.99
CA VAL A 9 11.12 7.52 -16.61
C VAL A 9 11.25 6.29 -17.50
N TRP A 10 11.47 5.20 -16.87
CA TRP A 10 11.33 3.83 -17.32
C TRP A 10 10.12 3.73 -18.26
N LEU A 11 10.36 3.95 -19.53
CA LEU A 11 9.44 3.59 -20.57
C LEU A 11 9.30 2.08 -20.46
N CYS A 12 8.11 1.64 -20.12
CA CYS A 12 7.73 0.26 -20.32
C CYS A 12 7.82 0.02 -21.82
N GLU A 13 9.00 -0.41 -22.29
CA GLU A 13 9.16 -0.81 -23.68
C GLU A 13 8.21 -1.95 -23.95
N ASP A 14 7.22 -1.70 -24.82
CA ASP A 14 6.46 -2.66 -25.59
C ASP A 14 5.79 -3.82 -24.83
N ARG A 15 5.01 -3.53 -23.81
CA ARG A 15 3.80 -4.33 -23.60
C ARG A 15 2.64 -3.49 -24.09
N GLU A 16 2.12 -3.83 -25.26
CA GLU A 16 0.79 -3.44 -25.70
C GLU A 16 -0.16 -3.73 -24.53
N ALA A 17 -0.55 -2.68 -23.81
CA ALA A 17 -1.63 -2.78 -22.86
C ALA A 17 -2.87 -3.07 -23.69
N GLU A 18 -3.21 -4.35 -23.85
CA GLU A 18 -4.47 -4.76 -24.44
C GLU A 18 -5.56 -4.01 -23.67
N VAL A 19 -6.27 -3.14 -24.37
CA VAL A 19 -7.44 -2.42 -23.83
C VAL A 19 -8.48 -3.48 -23.49
N LEU A 20 -8.46 -3.92 -22.25
CA LEU A 20 -9.44 -4.87 -21.74
C LEU A 20 -10.67 -4.07 -21.30
N GLY A 21 -11.81 -4.35 -21.92
CA GLY A 21 -13.08 -3.78 -21.45
C GLY A 21 -13.37 -4.18 -19.99
N GLN A 22 -14.19 -3.38 -19.30
CA GLN A 22 -14.50 -3.57 -17.88
C GLN A 22 -15.05 -4.99 -17.57
N ASP A 23 -15.80 -5.59 -18.49
CA ASP A 23 -16.35 -6.94 -18.34
C ASP A 23 -15.26 -8.01 -18.37
N VAL A 24 -14.26 -7.87 -19.23
CA VAL A 24 -13.11 -8.77 -19.32
C VAL A 24 -12.23 -8.66 -18.07
N MET A 25 -12.16 -7.49 -17.47
CA MET A 25 -11.45 -7.26 -16.21
C MET A 25 -12.14 -7.97 -15.05
N ILE A 26 -13.47 -7.88 -14.97
CA ILE A 26 -14.27 -8.58 -13.96
C ILE A 26 -14.11 -10.10 -14.14
N GLU A 27 -14.16 -10.60 -15.37
CA GLU A 27 -13.93 -12.02 -15.65
C GLU A 27 -12.51 -12.47 -15.27
N LYS A 28 -11.47 -11.68 -15.56
CA LYS A 28 -10.09 -12.00 -15.16
C LYS A 28 -9.91 -11.92 -13.64
N MET A 29 -10.54 -10.97 -12.96
CA MET A 29 -10.57 -10.92 -11.50
C MET A 29 -11.27 -12.13 -10.88
N VAL A 30 -12.42 -12.52 -11.43
CA VAL A 30 -13.15 -13.71 -10.99
C VAL A 30 -12.33 -14.96 -11.25
N ALA A 31 -11.69 -15.09 -12.41
CA ALA A 31 -10.77 -16.17 -12.73
C ALA A 31 -9.56 -16.19 -11.78
N PHE A 32 -8.93 -15.06 -11.52
CA PHE A 32 -7.83 -14.94 -10.57
C PHE A 32 -8.23 -15.36 -9.15
N VAL A 33 -9.36 -14.86 -8.64
CA VAL A 33 -9.90 -15.27 -7.33
C VAL A 33 -10.28 -16.75 -7.32
N THR A 34 -10.78 -17.28 -8.43
CA THR A 34 -11.16 -18.70 -8.56
C THR A 34 -9.93 -19.60 -8.64
N ASP A 35 -8.92 -19.22 -9.39
CA ASP A 35 -7.65 -19.96 -9.47
C ASP A 35 -6.88 -19.89 -8.17
N TYR A 36 -6.88 -18.74 -7.48
CA TYR A 36 -6.32 -18.61 -6.13
C TYR A 36 -7.06 -19.51 -5.13
N ARG A 37 -8.39 -19.62 -5.21
CA ARG A 37 -9.19 -20.53 -4.40
C ARG A 37 -8.90 -22.01 -4.72
N ARG A 38 -8.75 -22.38 -5.99
CA ARG A 38 -8.31 -23.71 -6.40
C ARG A 38 -6.94 -24.03 -5.84
N CYS A 39 -6.02 -23.09 -5.89
CA CYS A 39 -4.67 -23.25 -5.38
C CYS A 39 -4.63 -23.22 -3.84
N GLY A 40 -5.41 -22.39 -3.15
CA GLY A 40 -5.45 -22.27 -1.69
C GLY A 40 -6.34 -23.28 -0.98
N GLY A 41 -7.35 -23.82 -1.67
CA GLY A 41 -8.29 -24.81 -1.13
C GLY A 41 -7.69 -26.21 -0.90
N GLU A 42 -6.57 -26.51 -1.54
CA GLU A 42 -5.92 -27.83 -1.47
C GLU A 42 -4.59 -27.86 -0.65
N GLY A 43 -4.34 -26.88 0.19
CA GLY A 43 -3.21 -26.89 1.17
C GLY A 43 -1.79 -26.84 0.59
N ASN A 44 -1.60 -27.18 -0.68
CA ASN A 44 -0.27 -27.35 -1.27
C ASN A 44 0.30 -26.09 -1.94
N SER A 45 -0.53 -25.13 -2.36
CA SER A 45 -0.02 -23.90 -2.99
C SER A 45 0.54 -22.93 -1.98
N HIS A 46 -0.09 -22.83 -0.79
CA HIS A 46 0.40 -21.98 0.29
C HIS A 46 1.81 -22.42 0.73
N ILE A 47 2.04 -23.71 0.85
CA ILE A 47 3.35 -24.28 1.19
C ILE A 47 4.37 -23.97 0.11
N ARG A 48 4.03 -24.13 -1.17
CA ARG A 48 4.94 -23.82 -2.28
C ARG A 48 5.30 -22.33 -2.38
N HIS A 49 4.36 -21.43 -2.11
CA HIS A 49 4.65 -20.00 -2.08
C HIS A 49 5.52 -19.62 -0.88
N THR A 50 5.31 -20.24 0.28
CA THR A 50 6.12 -20.05 1.48
C THR A 50 7.56 -20.51 1.26
N GLU A 51 7.74 -21.73 0.74
CA GLU A 51 9.06 -22.29 0.42
C GLU A 51 9.79 -21.46 -0.63
N ARG A 52 9.08 -20.95 -1.65
CA ARG A 52 9.67 -20.07 -2.67
C ARG A 52 10.05 -18.71 -2.09
N ALA A 53 9.24 -18.11 -1.24
CA ALA A 53 9.57 -16.82 -0.63
C ALA A 53 10.84 -16.91 0.23
N GLU A 54 11.00 -17.96 1.01
CA GLU A 54 12.19 -18.17 1.84
C GLU A 54 13.41 -18.59 1.00
N ALA A 55 13.24 -19.51 0.06
CA ALA A 55 14.34 -20.04 -0.74
C ALA A 55 14.75 -19.13 -1.90
N ASP A 56 13.77 -18.64 -2.68
CA ASP A 56 14.05 -17.90 -3.91
C ASP A 56 14.24 -16.40 -3.67
N LEU A 57 13.50 -15.80 -2.72
CA LEU A 57 13.61 -14.38 -2.39
C LEU A 57 14.50 -14.11 -1.17
N GLY A 58 14.95 -15.15 -0.46
CA GLY A 58 15.81 -15.01 0.72
C GLY A 58 15.18 -14.21 1.86
N MET A 59 13.85 -14.27 1.99
CA MET A 59 13.11 -13.55 3.03
C MET A 59 13.09 -14.34 4.33
N LYS A 60 13.18 -13.63 5.45
CA LYS A 60 13.12 -14.22 6.80
C LYS A 60 11.70 -14.13 7.34
N ARG A 61 11.11 -15.26 7.71
CA ARG A 61 9.80 -15.32 8.37
C ARG A 61 9.95 -15.05 9.87
N THR A 62 9.08 -14.16 10.39
CA THR A 62 8.94 -13.89 11.83
C THR A 62 7.48 -14.11 12.24
N GLU A 63 7.28 -14.72 13.40
CA GLU A 63 5.95 -15.04 13.94
C GLU A 63 5.81 -14.45 15.35
N ILE A 64 4.63 -13.91 15.66
CA ILE A 64 4.23 -13.40 16.97
C ILE A 64 2.81 -13.85 17.31
N VAL A 65 2.43 -13.68 18.58
CA VAL A 65 1.04 -13.84 19.02
C VAL A 65 0.50 -12.48 19.45
N VAL A 66 -0.64 -12.06 18.86
CA VAL A 66 -1.37 -10.85 19.21
C VAL A 66 -2.80 -11.24 19.51
N ASP A 67 -3.30 -10.90 20.69
CA ASP A 67 -4.66 -11.23 21.16
C ASP A 67 -5.02 -12.72 20.98
N GLY A 68 -4.06 -13.61 21.23
CA GLY A 68 -4.21 -15.06 21.08
C GLY A 68 -4.14 -15.57 19.64
N LEU A 69 -4.00 -14.69 18.64
CA LEU A 69 -3.90 -15.05 17.23
C LEU A 69 -2.42 -15.13 16.81
N LYS A 70 -2.06 -16.20 16.12
CA LYS A 70 -0.74 -16.30 15.48
C LYS A 70 -0.71 -15.42 14.25
N ARG A 71 0.23 -14.47 14.22
CA ARG A 71 0.46 -13.54 13.11
C ARG A 71 1.90 -13.68 12.64
N TYR A 72 2.14 -13.47 11.35
CA TYR A 72 3.49 -13.53 10.81
C TYR A 72 3.69 -12.52 9.68
N TRP A 73 4.96 -12.32 9.37
CA TRP A 73 5.41 -11.54 8.21
C TRP A 73 6.72 -12.08 7.67
N TYR A 74 7.07 -11.64 6.48
CA TYR A 74 8.40 -11.83 5.92
C TYR A 74 9.17 -10.52 5.90
N THR A 75 10.47 -10.60 6.19
CA THR A 75 11.40 -9.48 6.07
C THR A 75 12.40 -9.78 4.97
N PHE A 76 12.52 -8.87 3.99
CA PHE A 76 13.58 -8.89 3.01
C PHE A 76 14.75 -8.04 3.50
N GLU A 77 15.93 -8.65 3.54
CA GLU A 77 17.20 -8.06 3.96
C GLU A 77 18.06 -7.78 2.73
N PRO A 78 18.24 -6.50 2.31
CA PRO A 78 19.06 -6.17 1.15
C PRO A 78 20.55 -6.41 1.43
N SER A 79 21.36 -6.53 0.37
CA SER A 79 22.81 -6.70 0.50
C SER A 79 23.46 -5.57 1.30
N ALA A 80 22.95 -4.34 1.19
CA ALA A 80 23.43 -3.21 1.97
C ALA A 80 23.34 -3.46 3.49
N TYR A 81 22.24 -4.10 3.95
CA TYR A 81 22.08 -4.48 5.35
C TYR A 81 23.00 -5.64 5.74
N LYS A 82 23.03 -6.71 4.92
CA LYS A 82 23.86 -7.90 5.18
C LYS A 82 25.35 -7.57 5.27
N LEU A 83 25.79 -6.52 4.56
CA LEU A 83 27.16 -6.03 4.57
C LEU A 83 27.41 -4.91 5.59
N GLY A 84 26.40 -4.48 6.33
CA GLY A 84 26.53 -3.42 7.34
C GLY A 84 26.92 -2.05 6.77
N LEU A 85 26.42 -1.70 5.57
CA LEU A 85 26.86 -0.47 4.87
C LEU A 85 26.26 0.81 5.46
N LYS A 86 25.25 0.72 6.32
CA LYS A 86 24.61 1.85 7.00
C LYS A 86 24.39 1.50 8.48
N GLU A 87 24.38 2.50 9.35
CA GLU A 87 24.04 2.33 10.77
C GLU A 87 22.56 2.08 10.98
N LYS A 88 21.70 2.71 10.16
CA LYS A 88 20.24 2.57 10.19
C LYS A 88 19.69 2.46 8.77
N TYR A 89 18.57 1.78 8.65
CA TYR A 89 17.92 1.47 7.38
C TYR A 89 16.48 1.94 7.36
N PRO A 90 16.02 2.63 6.30
CA PRO A 90 14.60 2.88 6.08
C PRO A 90 13.81 1.57 6.05
N LEU A 91 12.53 1.65 6.37
CA LEU A 91 11.61 0.52 6.36
C LEU A 91 10.41 0.81 5.46
N VAL A 92 10.05 -0.15 4.62
CA VAL A 92 8.78 -0.16 3.90
C VAL A 92 7.95 -1.34 4.39
N ILE A 93 6.70 -1.08 4.79
CA ILE A 93 5.70 -2.10 5.10
C ILE A 93 4.81 -2.23 3.86
N ALA A 94 4.84 -3.39 3.20
CA ALA A 94 4.14 -3.67 1.95
C ALA A 94 3.00 -4.68 2.17
N ILE A 95 1.74 -4.22 2.03
CA ILE A 95 0.53 -4.90 2.50
C ILE A 95 -0.23 -5.51 1.32
N HIS A 96 -0.45 -6.82 1.35
CA HIS A 96 -1.14 -7.56 0.28
C HIS A 96 -2.65 -7.31 0.22
N GLY A 97 -3.26 -7.66 -0.92
CA GLY A 97 -4.70 -7.54 -1.17
C GLY A 97 -5.54 -8.67 -0.55
N PHE A 98 -6.86 -8.59 -0.76
CA PHE A 98 -7.82 -9.61 -0.34
C PHE A 98 -7.50 -10.97 -0.96
N SER A 99 -7.64 -12.04 -0.16
CA SER A 99 -7.40 -13.42 -0.60
C SER A 99 -5.99 -13.69 -1.14
N CYS A 100 -5.04 -12.82 -0.79
CA CYS A 100 -3.65 -12.89 -1.20
C CYS A 100 -2.76 -13.31 -0.01
N SER A 101 -1.47 -13.45 -0.24
CA SER A 101 -0.48 -13.71 0.79
C SER A 101 0.71 -12.75 0.70
N ALA A 102 1.47 -12.66 1.78
CA ALA A 102 2.69 -11.87 1.83
C ALA A 102 3.69 -12.29 0.75
N GLU A 103 3.83 -13.60 0.54
CA GLU A 103 4.74 -14.20 -0.44
C GLU A 103 4.38 -13.83 -1.87
N PHE A 104 3.09 -13.98 -2.21
CA PHE A 104 2.59 -13.61 -3.53
C PHE A 104 2.75 -12.12 -3.79
N PHE A 105 2.46 -11.28 -2.81
CA PHE A 105 2.61 -9.83 -2.95
C PHE A 105 4.07 -9.42 -3.08
N ALA A 106 4.98 -10.08 -2.37
CA ALA A 106 6.41 -9.84 -2.51
C ALA A 106 6.89 -10.09 -3.95
N GLU A 107 6.48 -11.22 -4.55
CA GLU A 107 6.83 -11.55 -5.94
C GLU A 107 6.29 -10.52 -6.94
N ASN A 108 5.01 -10.13 -6.80
CA ASN A 108 4.32 -9.29 -7.78
C ASN A 108 4.61 -7.79 -7.62
N SER A 109 4.68 -7.29 -6.39
CA SER A 109 4.93 -5.87 -6.15
C SER A 109 6.38 -5.45 -6.39
N GLY A 110 7.33 -6.40 -6.31
CA GLY A 110 8.74 -6.14 -6.54
C GLY A 110 9.43 -5.25 -5.52
N TRP A 111 8.82 -4.95 -4.36
CA TRP A 111 9.44 -4.11 -3.33
C TRP A 111 10.81 -4.61 -2.85
N HIS A 112 11.03 -5.94 -2.85
CA HIS A 112 12.33 -6.53 -2.56
C HIS A 112 13.42 -6.12 -3.56
N ARG A 113 13.06 -5.88 -4.84
CA ARG A 113 13.99 -5.40 -5.88
C ARG A 113 14.37 -3.94 -5.60
N VAL A 114 13.38 -3.09 -5.32
CA VAL A 114 13.62 -1.69 -4.94
C VAL A 114 14.50 -1.62 -3.69
N ALA A 115 14.20 -2.43 -2.67
CA ALA A 115 14.97 -2.51 -1.44
C ALA A 115 16.42 -2.96 -1.68
N GLN A 116 16.63 -3.94 -2.58
CA GLN A 116 17.97 -4.40 -2.96
C GLN A 116 18.79 -3.27 -3.59
N GLU A 117 18.17 -2.46 -4.45
CA GLU A 117 18.85 -1.37 -5.17
C GLU A 117 19.03 -0.11 -4.34
N ARG A 118 18.05 0.24 -3.48
CA ARG A 118 18.06 1.49 -2.70
C ARG A 118 18.57 1.31 -1.27
N GLY A 119 18.73 0.08 -0.79
CA GLY A 119 19.33 -0.26 0.49
C GLY A 119 18.42 0.08 1.68
N PHE A 120 17.20 -0.45 1.70
CA PHE A 120 16.25 -0.38 2.81
C PHE A 120 15.65 -1.77 3.12
N LEU A 121 15.02 -1.92 4.27
CA LEU A 121 14.34 -3.16 4.67
C LEU A 121 12.88 -3.15 4.21
N VAL A 122 12.36 -4.31 3.81
CA VAL A 122 10.93 -4.48 3.50
C VAL A 122 10.33 -5.52 4.40
N VAL A 123 9.15 -5.22 4.93
CA VAL A 123 8.32 -6.16 5.69
C VAL A 123 7.02 -6.40 4.91
N TYR A 124 6.70 -7.66 4.72
CA TYR A 124 5.46 -8.13 4.10
C TYR A 124 4.60 -8.85 5.15
N PRO A 125 3.69 -8.14 5.82
CA PRO A 125 2.79 -8.75 6.78
C PRO A 125 1.77 -9.64 6.09
N ASN A 126 1.31 -10.70 6.79
CA ASN A 126 0.25 -11.56 6.31
C ASN A 126 -1.04 -11.38 7.10
N ALA A 127 -2.15 -11.22 6.38
CA ALA A 127 -3.47 -11.08 6.97
C ALA A 127 -3.91 -12.37 7.66
N TYR A 128 -4.65 -12.24 8.75
CA TYR A 128 -5.25 -13.38 9.44
C TYR A 128 -6.51 -13.84 8.69
N PRO A 129 -6.66 -15.15 8.40
CA PRO A 129 -7.89 -15.66 7.78
C PRO A 129 -9.07 -15.53 8.72
N HIS A 130 -10.09 -14.77 8.35
CA HIS A 130 -11.32 -14.64 9.14
C HIS A 130 -12.56 -14.49 8.26
N THR A 131 -13.71 -14.80 8.84
CA THR A 131 -15.02 -14.84 8.13
C THR A 131 -15.79 -13.54 8.27
N GLY A 132 -15.27 -12.42 8.49
CA GLY A 132 -15.91 -11.15 8.76
C GLY A 132 -17.32 -10.94 8.23
N ARG A 133 -18.02 -9.92 8.68
CA ARG A 133 -19.39 -9.58 8.22
C ARG A 133 -19.41 -9.47 6.70
N LYS A 134 -20.45 -10.05 6.08
CA LYS A 134 -20.75 -9.97 4.65
C LYS A 134 -20.74 -8.51 4.18
N SER A 135 -19.66 -8.04 3.61
CA SER A 135 -19.70 -6.78 2.89
C SER A 135 -20.50 -7.02 1.60
N ASN A 136 -21.51 -6.21 1.34
CA ASN A 136 -22.47 -6.42 0.26
C ASN A 136 -21.82 -6.42 -1.16
N ALA A 137 -20.65 -5.87 -1.32
CA ALA A 137 -19.95 -5.79 -2.62
C ALA A 137 -19.18 -7.07 -3.00
N LEU A 138 -18.69 -7.84 -2.02
CA LEU A 138 -17.94 -9.08 -2.27
C LEU A 138 -18.74 -10.35 -1.90
N SER A 139 -19.96 -10.20 -1.40
CA SER A 139 -20.87 -11.31 -1.06
C SER A 139 -21.42 -12.06 -2.28
N MET A 140 -21.20 -11.55 -3.49
CA MET A 140 -21.54 -12.26 -4.74
C MET A 140 -20.77 -13.57 -4.95
N ALA A 141 -19.72 -13.81 -4.19
CA ALA A 141 -18.88 -14.99 -4.32
C ALA A 141 -19.20 -16.13 -3.34
N GLY A 142 -20.38 -16.13 -2.72
CA GLY A 142 -20.83 -17.23 -1.84
C GLY A 142 -20.15 -17.23 -0.46
N SER A 143 -20.62 -18.13 0.42
CA SER A 143 -20.09 -18.36 1.78
C SER A 143 -18.58 -18.59 1.74
N ILE A 144 -17.82 -17.55 2.04
CA ILE A 144 -16.36 -17.60 1.97
C ILE A 144 -15.88 -18.23 3.27
N ALA A 145 -15.29 -19.42 3.18
CA ALA A 145 -14.46 -19.98 4.22
C ALA A 145 -13.41 -18.93 4.65
N ALA A 146 -12.93 -19.02 5.89
CA ALA A 146 -11.94 -18.07 6.42
C ALA A 146 -10.85 -17.76 5.38
N THR A 147 -10.85 -16.51 4.90
CA THR A 147 -9.96 -16.06 3.82
C THR A 147 -9.03 -14.99 4.38
N PRO A 148 -7.72 -15.00 4.04
CA PRO A 148 -6.81 -13.93 4.41
C PRO A 148 -7.33 -12.57 3.95
N ARG A 149 -7.62 -11.67 4.91
CA ARG A 149 -8.08 -10.32 4.65
C ARG A 149 -7.76 -9.42 5.83
N TRP A 150 -7.57 -8.16 5.56
CA TRP A 150 -7.38 -7.14 6.58
C TRP A 150 -8.72 -6.67 7.12
N ASN A 151 -8.83 -6.58 8.43
CA ASN A 151 -9.95 -5.91 9.11
C ASN A 151 -9.73 -4.40 9.08
N SER A 152 -9.84 -3.82 7.90
CA SER A 152 -9.58 -2.40 7.62
C SER A 152 -10.83 -1.53 7.67
N SER A 153 -11.98 -2.11 8.02
CA SER A 153 -13.24 -1.36 8.10
C SER A 153 -13.18 -0.26 9.16
N ILE A 154 -13.96 0.81 8.93
CA ILE A 154 -14.04 1.94 9.84
C ILE A 154 -15.52 2.16 10.22
N PRO A 155 -15.90 1.89 11.48
CA PRO A 155 -15.11 1.25 12.54
C PRO A 155 -14.70 -0.19 12.21
N PRO A 156 -13.60 -0.71 12.81
CA PRO A 156 -13.21 -2.10 12.62
C PRO A 156 -14.34 -3.08 12.97
N GLU A 157 -14.42 -4.20 12.24
CA GLU A 157 -15.37 -5.26 12.58
C GLU A 157 -15.06 -5.81 13.97
N GLN A 158 -16.06 -5.85 14.86
CA GLN A 158 -15.88 -6.26 16.26
C GLN A 158 -15.42 -7.71 16.40
N ASP A 159 -15.80 -8.56 15.43
CA ASP A 159 -15.46 -10.00 15.44
C ASP A 159 -14.17 -10.30 14.63
N GLY A 160 -13.50 -9.26 14.11
CA GLY A 160 -12.25 -9.39 13.36
C GLY A 160 -11.03 -9.18 14.24
N PRO A 161 -9.81 -9.50 13.72
CA PRO A 161 -8.57 -9.23 14.43
C PRO A 161 -8.35 -7.72 14.59
N ASP A 162 -7.68 -7.32 15.70
CA ASP A 162 -7.19 -5.95 15.86
C ASP A 162 -5.93 -5.77 15.03
N GLU A 163 -6.08 -5.19 13.85
CA GLU A 163 -4.95 -4.98 12.94
C GLU A 163 -4.03 -3.86 13.43
N ILE A 164 -4.55 -2.82 14.08
CA ILE A 164 -3.71 -1.74 14.61
C ILE A 164 -2.77 -2.30 15.68
N ALA A 165 -3.29 -3.09 16.62
CA ALA A 165 -2.46 -3.76 17.62
C ALA A 165 -1.42 -4.70 16.95
N PHE A 166 -1.79 -5.41 15.88
CA PHE A 166 -0.85 -6.25 15.14
C PHE A 166 0.28 -5.40 14.53
N PHE A 167 -0.01 -4.32 13.83
CA PHE A 167 1.02 -3.48 13.20
C PHE A 167 1.91 -2.79 14.23
N GLN A 168 1.38 -2.40 15.39
CA GLN A 168 2.17 -1.88 16.51
C GLN A 168 3.17 -2.91 17.01
N ARG A 169 2.72 -4.14 17.29
CA ARG A 169 3.59 -5.23 17.72
C ARG A 169 4.59 -5.68 16.66
N LEU A 170 4.18 -5.65 15.38
CA LEU A 170 5.07 -5.91 14.25
C LEU A 170 6.21 -4.88 14.24
N LEU A 171 5.89 -3.59 14.31
CA LEU A 171 6.90 -2.53 14.27
C LEU A 171 7.84 -2.60 15.48
N GLU A 172 7.31 -2.76 16.69
CA GLU A 172 8.12 -2.98 17.90
C GLU A 172 9.12 -4.14 17.73
N ARG A 173 8.66 -5.24 17.15
CA ARG A 173 9.51 -6.43 16.94
C ARG A 173 10.55 -6.18 15.83
N VAL A 174 10.18 -5.53 14.75
CA VAL A 174 11.11 -5.20 13.66
C VAL A 174 12.19 -4.23 14.15
N GLU A 175 11.83 -3.23 14.96
CA GLU A 175 12.79 -2.30 15.58
C GLU A 175 13.73 -2.98 16.60
N ALA A 176 13.27 -4.05 17.26
CA ALA A 176 14.11 -4.84 18.16
C ALA A 176 15.10 -5.75 17.40
N ASP A 177 14.68 -6.24 16.22
CA ASP A 177 15.48 -7.18 15.44
C ASP A 177 16.43 -6.49 14.44
N TYR A 178 16.12 -5.23 14.05
CA TYR A 178 16.82 -4.50 12.98
C TYR A 178 17.10 -3.03 13.35
N PRO A 179 18.22 -2.45 12.89
CA PRO A 179 18.55 -1.05 13.11
C PRO A 179 17.72 -0.14 12.17
N ILE A 180 16.46 0.07 12.50
CA ILE A 180 15.52 0.86 11.70
C ILE A 180 15.80 2.36 11.87
N ASP A 181 15.77 3.08 10.74
CA ASP A 181 15.69 4.54 10.72
C ASP A 181 14.24 4.97 10.96
N ARG A 182 13.95 5.35 12.21
CA ARG A 182 12.59 5.74 12.64
C ARG A 182 12.04 6.96 11.94
N GLU A 183 12.89 7.77 11.32
CA GLU A 183 12.43 8.91 10.54
C GLU A 183 11.97 8.50 9.13
N ARG A 184 12.28 7.25 8.68
CA ARG A 184 12.02 6.74 7.33
C ARG A 184 11.27 5.42 7.35
N ILE A 185 10.07 5.43 7.90
CA ILE A 185 9.15 4.29 7.90
C ILE A 185 7.97 4.63 7.00
N TYR A 186 7.67 3.77 6.03
CA TYR A 186 6.66 4.01 5.01
C TYR A 186 5.72 2.82 4.89
N VAL A 187 4.47 3.07 4.44
CA VAL A 187 3.46 2.04 4.26
C VAL A 187 2.85 2.11 2.87
N THR A 188 2.73 0.98 2.23
CA THR A 188 2.00 0.82 0.96
C THR A 188 1.17 -0.44 0.99
N GLY A 189 0.16 -0.50 0.14
CA GLY A 189 -0.65 -1.71 0.01
C GLY A 189 -1.56 -1.66 -1.19
N HIS A 190 -1.98 -2.85 -1.65
CA HIS A 190 -2.84 -3.02 -2.82
C HIS A 190 -4.24 -3.48 -2.44
N SER A 191 -5.29 -2.90 -3.05
CA SER A 191 -6.68 -3.36 -2.88
C SER A 191 -7.11 -3.35 -1.40
N ASN A 192 -7.42 -4.50 -0.79
CA ASN A 192 -7.67 -4.59 0.66
C ASN A 192 -6.44 -4.15 1.49
N GLY A 193 -5.21 -4.32 0.99
CA GLY A 193 -4.01 -3.74 1.58
C GLY A 193 -3.96 -2.21 1.47
N SER A 194 -4.52 -1.63 0.40
CA SER A 194 -4.74 -0.18 0.29
C SER A 194 -5.70 0.31 1.38
N MET A 195 -6.79 -0.41 1.61
CA MET A 195 -7.72 -0.11 2.72
C MET A 195 -7.00 -0.17 4.07
N MET A 196 -6.13 -1.18 4.29
CA MET A 196 -5.35 -1.27 5.52
C MET A 196 -4.32 -0.14 5.65
N THR A 197 -3.67 0.26 4.56
CA THR A 197 -2.78 1.43 4.52
C THR A 197 -3.55 2.70 4.94
N GLN A 198 -4.78 2.87 4.46
CA GLN A 198 -5.64 4.00 4.84
C GLN A 198 -6.11 3.91 6.30
N ALA A 199 -6.36 2.72 6.83
CA ALA A 199 -6.68 2.53 8.24
C ALA A 199 -5.51 2.92 9.14
N LEU A 200 -4.28 2.50 8.81
CA LEU A 200 -3.06 2.93 9.51
C LEU A 200 -2.87 4.45 9.44
N MET A 201 -3.02 5.02 8.25
CA MET A 201 -2.93 6.47 8.02
C MET A 201 -3.94 7.26 8.87
N ARG A 202 -5.08 6.65 9.18
CA ARG A 202 -6.14 7.28 9.95
C ARG A 202 -5.97 7.10 11.46
N PHE A 203 -5.70 5.88 11.91
CA PHE A 203 -5.76 5.52 13.33
C PHE A 203 -4.40 5.52 14.02
N TRP A 204 -3.31 5.42 13.25
CA TRP A 204 -1.97 5.35 13.80
C TRP A 204 -0.93 5.89 12.79
N PRO A 205 -1.01 7.18 12.40
CA PRO A 205 -0.11 7.79 11.42
C PRO A 205 1.27 8.15 11.96
N GLU A 206 1.44 8.24 13.28
CA GLU A 206 2.58 8.87 13.93
C GLU A 206 3.96 8.32 13.51
N PRO A 207 4.16 6.99 13.35
CA PRO A 207 5.49 6.48 13.01
C PRO A 207 5.83 6.60 11.52
N PHE A 208 4.87 6.95 10.65
CA PHE A 208 5.06 6.83 9.21
C PHE A 208 5.34 8.18 8.53
N ALA A 209 6.43 8.24 7.75
CA ALA A 209 6.80 9.42 6.97
C ALA A 209 6.03 9.54 5.64
N GLY A 210 5.35 8.48 5.19
CA GLY A 210 4.55 8.50 3.98
C GLY A 210 3.72 7.23 3.78
N PHE A 211 2.64 7.40 3.02
CA PHE A 211 1.69 6.34 2.70
C PHE A 211 1.48 6.26 1.19
N ALA A 212 1.34 5.05 0.65
CA ALA A 212 1.00 4.85 -0.76
C ALA A 212 -0.09 3.77 -0.92
N PRO A 213 -1.37 4.12 -0.72
CA PRO A 213 -2.49 3.24 -1.02
C PRO A 213 -2.68 3.10 -2.54
N VAL A 214 -2.78 1.86 -3.04
CA VAL A 214 -2.86 1.53 -4.47
C VAL A 214 -4.09 0.66 -4.76
N GLY A 215 -4.86 1.03 -5.79
CA GLY A 215 -5.95 0.24 -6.33
C GLY A 215 -7.24 0.27 -5.53
N PHE A 216 -7.35 1.10 -4.51
CA PHE A 216 -8.59 1.35 -3.79
C PHE A 216 -8.54 2.63 -2.95
N MET A 217 -9.63 3.40 -2.95
CA MET A 217 -9.85 4.54 -2.06
C MET A 217 -11.13 4.33 -1.24
N GLU A 218 -11.06 4.53 0.06
CA GLU A 218 -12.14 4.18 1.01
C GLU A 218 -13.26 5.22 1.13
N GLY A 219 -13.48 6.01 0.09
CA GLY A 219 -14.34 7.19 0.05
C GLY A 219 -15.80 7.06 0.49
N PHE A 220 -16.31 5.84 0.64
CA PHE A 220 -17.68 5.60 1.08
C PHE A 220 -17.83 5.33 2.58
N ARG A 221 -16.74 5.05 3.28
CA ARG A 221 -16.78 4.51 4.65
C ARG A 221 -16.09 5.38 5.69
N MET A 222 -15.46 6.47 5.26
CA MET A 222 -14.84 7.38 6.22
C MET A 222 -15.91 8.23 6.91
N PRO A 223 -16.05 8.19 8.24
CA PRO A 223 -16.80 9.22 8.94
C PRO A 223 -16.20 10.58 8.60
N SER A 224 -17.06 11.59 8.53
CA SER A 224 -16.72 12.99 8.24
C SER A 224 -15.84 13.67 9.29
N VAL A 225 -15.25 12.91 10.21
CA VAL A 225 -14.46 13.46 11.32
C VAL A 225 -12.98 13.30 10.99
N ALA A 226 -12.31 14.42 10.84
CA ALA A 226 -10.85 14.49 10.76
C ALA A 226 -10.21 13.81 11.98
N PRO A 227 -9.13 13.04 11.82
CA PRO A 227 -8.34 12.61 12.96
C PRO A 227 -7.81 13.83 13.71
N GLU A 228 -8.02 13.88 15.02
CA GLU A 228 -7.74 15.05 15.88
C GLU A 228 -6.26 15.24 16.21
N ASN A 229 -5.36 14.34 15.79
CA ASN A 229 -3.98 14.31 16.24
C ASN A 229 -3.01 15.29 15.53
N GLY A 230 -3.48 16.06 14.55
CA GLY A 230 -2.67 17.07 13.85
C GLY A 230 -1.48 16.53 13.05
N VAL A 231 -1.32 15.21 12.92
CA VAL A 231 -0.23 14.60 12.16
C VAL A 231 -0.53 14.66 10.68
N ILE A 232 0.34 15.29 9.89
CA ILE A 232 0.27 15.30 8.42
C ILE A 232 0.47 13.88 7.89
N ARG A 233 -0.43 13.41 7.00
CA ARG A 233 -0.46 12.02 6.55
C ARG A 233 0.40 11.73 5.35
N ASN A 234 0.58 12.68 4.46
CA ASN A 234 1.44 12.57 3.29
C ASN A 234 1.14 11.34 2.40
N PRO A 235 -0.09 11.20 1.86
CA PRO A 235 -0.44 10.06 1.01
C PRO A 235 -0.13 10.29 -0.47
N TRP A 236 0.27 9.22 -1.15
CA TRP A 236 0.21 9.13 -2.61
C TRP A 236 -0.76 8.02 -3.03
N TYR A 237 -1.94 8.37 -3.46
CA TYR A 237 -2.91 7.44 -4.03
C TYR A 237 -2.61 7.12 -5.49
N VAL A 238 -2.66 5.83 -5.85
CA VAL A 238 -2.53 5.37 -7.25
C VAL A 238 -3.74 4.51 -7.60
N MET A 239 -4.44 4.89 -8.68
CA MET A 239 -5.64 4.20 -9.16
C MET A 239 -5.50 3.90 -10.65
N GLY A 240 -5.79 2.67 -11.05
CA GLY A 240 -5.89 2.31 -12.47
C GLY A 240 -7.21 2.76 -13.08
N GLU A 241 -7.22 3.09 -14.36
CA GLU A 241 -8.44 3.45 -15.09
C GLU A 241 -9.48 2.32 -15.07
N TYR A 242 -9.01 1.06 -15.09
CA TYR A 242 -9.86 -0.13 -15.00
C TYR A 242 -9.81 -0.78 -13.63
N ASP A 243 -9.68 0.03 -12.59
CA ASP A 243 -9.72 -0.44 -11.22
C ASP A 243 -11.16 -0.82 -10.80
N ILE A 244 -11.31 -1.47 -9.65
CA ILE A 244 -12.63 -1.88 -9.11
C ILE A 244 -13.56 -0.67 -8.91
N ASP A 245 -12.96 0.46 -8.56
CA ASP A 245 -13.65 1.74 -8.39
C ASP A 245 -13.13 2.75 -9.43
N THR A 246 -13.85 3.84 -9.60
CA THR A 246 -13.45 4.88 -10.56
C THR A 246 -12.09 5.50 -10.23
N SER A 247 -11.28 5.75 -11.25
CA SER A 247 -10.07 6.58 -11.13
C SER A 247 -10.36 8.08 -11.32
N SER A 248 -11.62 8.46 -11.60
CA SER A 248 -11.99 9.84 -11.88
C SER A 248 -11.96 10.73 -10.64
N LEU A 249 -11.47 11.95 -10.82
CA LEU A 249 -11.60 13.06 -9.86
C LEU A 249 -12.69 14.07 -10.29
N GLU A 250 -13.61 13.68 -11.15
CA GLU A 250 -14.73 14.51 -11.57
C GLU A 250 -15.98 14.21 -10.72
N GLY A 251 -16.72 15.28 -10.39
CA GLY A 251 -17.96 15.18 -9.63
C GLY A 251 -17.77 14.83 -8.16
N ASP A 252 -18.84 14.35 -7.54
CA ASP A 252 -18.84 13.91 -6.14
C ASP A 252 -18.84 12.38 -6.06
N ASN A 253 -17.66 11.81 -5.92
CA ASN A 253 -17.42 10.37 -5.80
C ASN A 253 -16.55 10.05 -4.58
N GLY A 254 -16.24 8.76 -4.36
CA GLY A 254 -15.42 8.31 -3.26
C GLY A 254 -14.03 8.94 -3.21
N ASN A 255 -13.38 9.06 -4.37
CA ASN A 255 -12.02 9.60 -4.47
C ASN A 255 -12.00 11.10 -4.12
N THR A 256 -12.92 11.88 -4.71
CA THR A 256 -13.00 13.32 -4.45
C THR A 256 -13.31 13.64 -2.99
N ARG A 257 -14.20 12.84 -2.35
CA ARG A 257 -14.50 12.99 -0.92
C ARG A 257 -13.30 12.66 -0.04
N THR A 258 -12.60 11.57 -0.33
CA THR A 258 -11.38 11.18 0.41
C THR A 258 -10.30 12.24 0.31
N LEU A 259 -10.00 12.71 -0.91
CA LEU A 259 -8.97 13.73 -1.12
C LEU A 259 -9.34 15.06 -0.49
N ARG A 260 -10.60 15.49 -0.61
CA ARG A 260 -11.09 16.72 0.05
C ARG A 260 -10.92 16.64 1.56
N MET A 261 -11.27 15.50 2.16
CA MET A 261 -11.09 15.29 3.59
C MET A 261 -9.62 15.34 4.00
N ILE A 262 -8.72 14.67 3.26
CA ILE A 262 -7.27 14.71 3.54
C ILE A 262 -6.74 16.13 3.43
N CYS A 263 -7.08 16.84 2.35
CA CYS A 263 -6.66 18.22 2.19
C CYS A 263 -7.15 19.11 3.32
N GLN A 264 -8.39 18.94 3.75
CA GLN A 264 -8.95 19.67 4.89
C GLN A 264 -8.21 19.36 6.21
N CYS A 265 -7.87 18.08 6.45
CA CYS A 265 -7.18 17.65 7.67
C CYS A 265 -5.73 18.13 7.71
N ASP A 266 -5.04 18.11 6.57
CA ASP A 266 -3.61 18.36 6.46
C ASP A 266 -3.31 19.80 5.99
N GLY A 267 -4.35 20.66 5.89
CA GLY A 267 -4.18 22.08 5.52
C GLY A 267 -3.75 22.29 4.07
N LEU A 268 -4.22 21.45 3.14
CA LEU A 268 -3.84 21.52 1.74
C LEU A 268 -4.93 22.18 0.88
N ASP A 269 -4.52 22.85 -0.20
CA ASP A 269 -5.44 23.44 -1.17
C ASP A 269 -6.02 22.37 -2.10
N TYR A 270 -7.27 21.99 -1.85
CA TYR A 270 -8.00 21.04 -2.68
C TYR A 270 -8.49 21.65 -3.98
N ASP A 271 -8.84 22.94 -4.00
CA ASP A 271 -9.54 23.58 -5.12
C ASP A 271 -8.57 24.00 -6.25
N HIS A 272 -7.28 24.18 -5.94
CA HIS A 272 -6.25 24.57 -6.92
C HIS A 272 -5.07 23.58 -6.97
N PRO A 273 -5.34 22.30 -7.28
CA PRO A 273 -4.27 21.31 -7.38
C PRO A 273 -3.39 21.58 -8.61
N ARG A 274 -2.12 21.25 -8.53
CA ARG A 274 -1.28 21.17 -9.74
C ARG A 274 -1.52 19.82 -10.43
N ARG A 275 -1.77 19.88 -11.76
CA ARG A 275 -1.94 18.68 -12.58
C ARG A 275 -0.89 18.61 -13.68
N TYR A 276 -0.42 17.41 -13.98
CA TYR A 276 0.43 17.14 -15.13
C TYR A 276 0.32 15.68 -15.55
N GLU A 277 0.68 15.41 -16.80
CA GLU A 277 0.72 14.06 -17.36
C GLU A 277 2.17 13.65 -17.63
N CYS A 278 2.48 12.38 -17.44
CA CYS A 278 3.75 11.78 -17.79
C CYS A 278 3.49 10.35 -18.29
N GLY A 279 3.55 10.17 -19.62
CA GLY A 279 3.18 8.90 -20.24
C GLY A 279 1.72 8.52 -19.95
N ILE A 280 1.52 7.38 -19.32
CA ILE A 280 0.19 6.87 -18.93
C ILE A 280 -0.29 7.42 -17.57
N TYR A 281 0.53 8.19 -16.87
CA TYR A 281 0.24 8.68 -15.53
C TYR A 281 -0.32 10.10 -15.55
N GLU A 282 -1.49 10.29 -14.96
CA GLU A 282 -2.12 11.60 -14.73
C GLU A 282 -1.97 11.94 -13.24
N HIS A 283 -1.16 12.94 -12.95
CA HIS A 283 -0.84 13.32 -11.59
C HIS A 283 -1.62 14.54 -11.14
N THR A 284 -2.17 14.49 -9.93
CA THR A 284 -2.80 15.62 -9.23
C THR A 284 -2.10 15.80 -7.89
N LEU A 285 -1.50 16.98 -7.68
CA LEU A 285 -0.71 17.33 -6.50
C LEU A 285 -1.45 18.36 -5.65
N PHE A 286 -1.56 18.10 -4.36
CA PHE A 286 -2.17 18.98 -3.39
C PHE A 286 -1.08 19.56 -2.48
N ARG A 287 -1.11 20.89 -2.29
CA ARG A 287 -0.05 21.64 -1.61
C ARG A 287 -0.57 22.38 -0.41
N ASN A 288 0.32 22.58 0.56
CA ASN A 288 0.08 23.50 1.68
C ASN A 288 0.31 24.97 1.24
N ALA A 289 0.10 25.90 2.17
CA ALA A 289 0.27 27.34 1.92
C ALA A 289 1.71 27.74 1.54
N GLU A 290 2.69 26.97 1.98
CA GLU A 290 4.11 27.15 1.66
C GLU A 290 4.49 26.61 0.27
N GLY A 291 3.57 25.94 -0.42
CA GLY A 291 3.77 25.36 -1.75
C GLY A 291 4.35 23.95 -1.73
N THR A 292 4.55 23.33 -0.56
CA THR A 292 5.02 21.94 -0.43
C THR A 292 3.92 20.98 -0.81
N THR A 293 4.22 19.99 -1.66
CA THR A 293 3.29 18.93 -2.03
C THR A 293 3.25 17.86 -0.93
N LEU A 294 2.11 17.70 -0.29
CA LEU A 294 1.94 16.77 0.82
C LEU A 294 0.84 15.72 0.59
N ALA A 295 0.14 15.79 -0.53
CA ALA A 295 -0.71 14.70 -1.00
C ALA A 295 -0.64 14.62 -2.52
N ARG A 296 -0.65 13.39 -3.04
CA ARG A 296 -0.60 13.11 -4.48
C ARG A 296 -1.64 12.08 -4.84
N TYR A 297 -2.28 12.29 -5.97
CA TYR A 297 -3.15 11.33 -6.63
C TYR A 297 -2.63 11.05 -8.03
N THR A 298 -2.67 9.78 -8.45
CA THR A 298 -2.27 9.38 -9.80
C THR A 298 -3.33 8.44 -10.37
N ALA A 299 -3.96 8.84 -11.48
CA ALA A 299 -4.70 7.94 -12.33
C ALA A 299 -3.74 7.34 -13.37
N VAL A 300 -3.82 6.04 -13.60
CA VAL A 300 -2.98 5.33 -14.57
C VAL A 300 -3.86 4.86 -15.73
N LYS A 301 -3.64 5.43 -16.93
CA LYS A 301 -4.41 5.13 -18.15
C LYS A 301 -4.24 3.67 -18.56
N ASN A 302 -5.32 3.05 -19.02
CA ASN A 302 -5.37 1.67 -19.48
C ASN A 302 -4.82 0.64 -18.47
N TRP A 303 -4.88 0.94 -17.17
CA TRP A 303 -4.27 0.12 -16.12
C TRP A 303 -5.32 -0.65 -15.34
N PRO A 304 -5.15 -1.97 -15.19
CA PRO A 304 -6.07 -2.82 -14.43
C PRO A 304 -5.82 -2.74 -12.92
N HIS A 305 -6.68 -3.43 -12.15
CA HIS A 305 -6.51 -3.60 -10.70
C HIS A 305 -5.28 -4.46 -10.37
N THR A 306 -4.10 -3.85 -10.38
CA THR A 306 -2.82 -4.54 -10.18
C THR A 306 -1.78 -3.68 -9.48
N TYR A 307 -0.75 -4.33 -8.97
CA TYR A 307 0.45 -3.69 -8.42
C TYR A 307 1.68 -4.27 -9.14
N THR A 308 2.59 -3.42 -9.61
CA THR A 308 3.77 -3.86 -10.36
C THR A 308 5.06 -3.33 -9.76
N PRO A 309 6.21 -3.95 -10.08
CA PRO A 309 7.51 -3.45 -9.64
C PRO A 309 7.79 -2.01 -10.06
N GLU A 310 7.33 -1.59 -11.24
CA GLU A 310 7.49 -0.22 -11.74
C GLU A 310 6.82 0.80 -10.83
N LEU A 311 5.60 0.48 -10.33
CA LEU A 311 4.93 1.30 -9.33
C LEU A 311 5.72 1.40 -8.02
N ALA A 312 6.32 0.28 -7.57
CA ALA A 312 7.12 0.28 -6.35
C ALA A 312 8.35 1.18 -6.48
N PHE A 313 9.08 1.12 -7.61
CA PHE A 313 10.19 2.03 -7.91
C PHE A 313 9.72 3.49 -7.94
N MET A 314 8.65 3.77 -8.68
CA MET A 314 8.10 5.12 -8.81
C MET A 314 7.68 5.70 -7.44
N ILE A 315 6.98 4.91 -6.62
CA ILE A 315 6.54 5.35 -5.28
C ILE A 315 7.75 5.62 -4.38
N TYR A 316 8.75 4.74 -4.39
CA TYR A 316 9.93 4.96 -3.56
C TYR A 316 10.71 6.19 -4.01
N ASP A 317 11.09 6.25 -5.29
CA ASP A 317 12.00 7.27 -5.81
C ASP A 317 11.36 8.66 -5.89
N GLN A 318 10.04 8.77 -6.10
CA GLN A 318 9.35 10.05 -6.27
C GLN A 318 8.53 10.49 -5.04
N TRP A 319 8.48 9.67 -3.98
CA TRP A 319 7.68 9.98 -2.81
C TRP A 319 8.35 9.58 -1.50
N PHE A 320 8.50 8.29 -1.24
CA PHE A 320 8.99 7.83 0.04
C PHE A 320 10.39 8.39 0.37
N SER A 321 11.32 8.36 -0.58
CA SER A 321 12.68 8.86 -0.38
C SER A 321 12.76 10.37 -0.13
N HIS A 322 11.71 11.12 -0.45
CA HIS A 322 11.66 12.58 -0.30
C HIS A 322 11.22 13.02 1.10
N PHE A 323 10.66 12.14 1.90
CA PHE A 323 10.08 12.55 3.18
C PHE A 323 10.70 11.83 4.36
N ILE A 324 10.89 12.58 5.45
CA ILE A 324 11.22 12.04 6.77
C ILE A 324 10.25 12.59 7.81
N ARG A 325 9.97 11.78 8.84
CA ARG A 325 9.18 12.21 9.99
C ARG A 325 10.06 12.26 11.23
N ARG A 326 10.23 13.43 11.79
CA ARG A 326 10.96 13.67 13.04
C ARG A 326 10.21 13.09 14.24
N ALA A 327 10.93 12.84 15.33
CA ALA A 327 10.35 12.32 16.57
C ALA A 327 9.28 13.23 17.21
N ASP A 328 9.29 14.52 16.89
CA ASP A 328 8.27 15.49 17.30
C ASP A 328 7.01 15.48 16.42
N GLY A 329 6.95 14.59 15.40
CA GLY A 329 5.86 14.48 14.46
C GLY A 329 6.00 15.35 13.21
N THR A 330 7.00 16.23 13.14
CA THR A 330 7.23 17.11 11.98
C THR A 330 7.59 16.28 10.74
N LEU A 331 6.88 16.51 9.65
CA LEU A 331 7.20 15.96 8.33
C LEU A 331 8.13 16.95 7.60
N ILE A 332 9.23 16.46 7.05
CA ILE A 332 10.21 17.23 6.29
C ILE A 332 10.27 16.70 4.87
N ASP A 333 10.12 17.58 3.90
CA ASP A 333 10.39 17.34 2.49
C ASP A 333 11.88 17.57 2.22
N LEU A 334 12.55 16.59 1.63
CA LEU A 334 13.97 16.58 1.29
C LEU A 334 14.24 16.91 -0.18
N ALA A 335 13.18 17.03 -1.02
CA ALA A 335 13.27 17.24 -2.47
C ALA A 335 13.59 18.71 -2.84
#